data_818e97ace98b7a60569e6fc4148c4bcc
#
_entry.id   818e97ace98b7a60569e6fc4148c4bcc
#
_cell.length_a   1.000
_cell.length_b   1.000
_cell.length_c   1.000
_cell.angle_alpha   90.00
_cell.angle_beta   90.00
_cell.angle_gamma   90.00
#
_symmetry.space_group_name_H-M   'P 1'
#
loop_
_entity.id
_entity.type
_entity.pdbx_description
1 polymer ?
#
loop_
_entity_poly.entity_id
_entity_poly.type
_entity_poly.pdbx_seq_one_letter_code
_entity_poly.pdbx_strand_id
1 'polypeptide(L)'
;MKYYSTNHKAPLASLHEAVVRGLAPDRGLYMPERINRLPQEFFDNIDKLSFQEIAYNVAQAFFGKDVEPEALKKIVYDTLAFDSPIVEVEPNIYSLELFHGPTLAFKDVGARFMARLLQYFIRQEGKEQVNVLVATSGDTGSAVANGFLGVDGIHVYVLYPKGKVSKIQESQFTTLGQNITAIEVDGVFDDCQRLVKSAFMDDELCHHMKLTSANSINVARFLPQAFYYFYAYAQLKRLGKENDYVICVPSGNFGNITAAIFGQKMGLPVKRFIAANNANDIVYKYLQTGKYEPCASKQTIANAMDVGDPSNFARIYDLFNGSYEQISAIMSGATYSDEQIRKAMKACHDTTGYILDPHGACGYEALKEQLQPGEHGVFGETAHPAKFKNVVEDAIGAEVQIPERLAAFMKGTKQSVEMSKEFDDFKAFLMKQ
;
A
#
# COMPACT_ATOMS: atom_id res chain seq x y z
N MET A 1 -17.29 12.01 -9.76
CA MET A 1 -17.73 10.79 -9.03
C MET A 1 -17.98 11.15 -7.58
N LYS A 2 -18.99 10.56 -6.92
CA LYS A 2 -19.21 10.74 -5.50
C LYS A 2 -18.61 9.58 -4.71
N TYR A 3 -18.31 9.84 -3.44
CA TYR A 3 -17.72 8.86 -2.51
C TYR A 3 -18.61 8.78 -1.27
N TYR A 4 -18.94 7.58 -0.84
CA TYR A 4 -19.66 7.31 0.40
C TYR A 4 -18.74 6.74 1.46
N SER A 5 -19.16 6.75 2.71
CA SER A 5 -18.44 6.15 3.83
C SER A 5 -18.84 4.69 4.04
N THR A 6 -17.89 3.81 4.34
CA THR A 6 -18.16 2.41 4.73
C THR A 6 -19.06 2.29 5.97
N ASN A 7 -19.16 3.33 6.81
CA ASN A 7 -20.09 3.38 7.94
C ASN A 7 -21.49 3.88 7.57
N HIS A 8 -21.69 4.36 6.33
CA HIS A 8 -22.98 4.80 5.76
C HIS A 8 -23.74 5.89 6.57
N LYS A 9 -23.04 6.66 7.42
CA LYS A 9 -23.64 7.74 8.24
C LYS A 9 -23.16 9.13 7.83
N ALA A 10 -22.10 9.21 7.04
CA ALA A 10 -21.60 10.47 6.51
C ALA A 10 -22.30 10.86 5.19
N PRO A 11 -22.42 12.17 4.86
CA PRO A 11 -22.89 12.59 3.56
C PRO A 11 -21.93 12.16 2.45
N LEU A 12 -22.43 12.09 1.22
CA LEU A 12 -21.61 11.85 0.04
C LEU A 12 -20.58 12.98 -0.13
N ALA A 13 -19.33 12.60 -0.37
CA ALA A 13 -18.21 13.50 -0.61
C ALA A 13 -17.85 13.57 -2.10
N SER A 14 -17.26 14.69 -2.52
CA SER A 14 -16.54 14.78 -3.79
C SER A 14 -15.20 14.03 -3.71
N LEU A 15 -14.56 13.78 -4.84
CA LEU A 15 -13.18 13.26 -4.86
C LEU A 15 -12.23 14.16 -4.06
N HIS A 16 -12.33 15.48 -4.31
CA HIS A 16 -11.54 16.48 -3.59
C HIS A 16 -11.69 16.35 -2.06
N GLU A 17 -12.92 16.33 -1.56
CA GLU A 17 -13.17 16.15 -0.12
C GLU A 17 -12.63 14.82 0.41
N ALA A 18 -12.82 13.72 -0.32
CA ALA A 18 -12.36 12.41 0.09
C ALA A 18 -10.83 12.33 0.20
N VAL A 19 -10.12 12.95 -0.73
CA VAL A 19 -8.65 13.00 -0.74
C VAL A 19 -8.11 13.94 0.34
N VAL A 20 -8.69 15.14 0.46
CA VAL A 20 -8.20 16.15 1.42
C VAL A 20 -8.51 15.76 2.85
N ARG A 21 -9.67 15.16 3.12
CA ARG A 21 -10.02 14.67 4.47
C ARG A 21 -9.33 13.35 4.81
N GLY A 22 -9.21 12.45 3.83
CA GLY A 22 -8.67 11.11 4.02
C GLY A 22 -9.60 10.14 4.73
N LEU A 23 -10.39 10.60 5.69
CA LEU A 23 -11.35 9.82 6.48
C LEU A 23 -12.70 10.54 6.52
N ALA A 24 -13.80 9.78 6.46
CA ALA A 24 -15.14 10.36 6.54
C ALA A 24 -15.47 10.86 7.96
N PRO A 25 -16.39 11.83 8.11
CA PRO A 25 -16.76 12.39 9.42
C PRO A 25 -17.28 11.34 10.42
N ASP A 26 -17.88 10.27 9.93
CA ASP A 26 -18.35 9.13 10.74
C ASP A 26 -17.27 8.10 11.02
N ARG A 27 -16.01 8.40 10.68
CA ARG A 27 -14.83 7.54 10.82
C ARG A 27 -14.79 6.33 9.88
N GLY A 28 -15.71 6.23 8.92
CA GLY A 28 -15.68 5.24 7.86
C GLY A 28 -14.68 5.61 6.78
N LEU A 29 -14.32 4.64 5.96
CA LEU A 29 -13.44 4.83 4.82
C LEU A 29 -14.25 5.25 3.60
N TYR A 30 -13.70 6.15 2.79
CA TYR A 30 -14.34 6.54 1.55
C TYR A 30 -14.27 5.44 0.49
N MET A 31 -15.40 5.22 -0.18
CA MET A 31 -15.59 4.29 -1.29
C MET A 31 -16.21 5.03 -2.47
N PRO A 32 -15.80 4.76 -3.72
CA PRO A 32 -16.49 5.30 -4.87
C PRO A 32 -17.93 4.75 -4.95
N GLU A 33 -18.90 5.61 -5.26
CA GLU A 33 -20.32 5.21 -5.35
C GLU A 33 -20.58 4.10 -6.37
N ARG A 34 -19.66 3.93 -7.33
CA ARG A 34 -19.67 2.87 -8.32
C ARG A 34 -18.29 2.54 -8.82
N ILE A 35 -18.10 1.29 -9.21
CA ILE A 35 -16.90 0.80 -9.88
C ILE A 35 -17.29 0.52 -11.34
N ASN A 36 -16.80 1.35 -12.26
CA ASN A 36 -17.13 1.22 -13.68
C ASN A 36 -16.29 0.08 -14.30
N ARG A 37 -16.95 -0.81 -15.06
CA ARG A 37 -16.23 -1.76 -15.90
C ARG A 37 -15.55 -1.03 -17.05
N LEU A 38 -14.34 -1.47 -17.38
CA LEU A 38 -13.66 -1.00 -18.59
C LEU A 38 -14.19 -1.72 -19.83
N PRO A 39 -14.12 -1.08 -21.03
CA PRO A 39 -14.60 -1.69 -22.27
C PRO A 39 -13.83 -2.97 -22.62
N GLN A 40 -14.49 -3.94 -23.26
CA GLN A 40 -13.85 -5.18 -23.70
C GLN A 40 -12.67 -4.91 -24.65
N GLU A 41 -12.79 -3.91 -25.50
CA GLU A 41 -11.71 -3.49 -26.42
C GLU A 41 -10.41 -3.13 -25.68
N PHE A 42 -10.53 -2.54 -24.48
CA PHE A 42 -9.35 -2.25 -23.65
C PHE A 42 -8.63 -3.56 -23.25
N PHE A 43 -9.36 -4.58 -22.82
CA PHE A 43 -8.77 -5.87 -22.46
C PHE A 43 -8.24 -6.64 -23.66
N ASP A 44 -8.90 -6.52 -24.82
CA ASP A 44 -8.47 -7.17 -26.05
C ASP A 44 -7.12 -6.64 -26.54
N ASN A 45 -6.80 -5.38 -26.24
CA ASN A 45 -5.58 -4.71 -26.69
C ASN A 45 -4.59 -4.37 -25.57
N ILE A 46 -4.86 -4.74 -24.33
CA ILE A 46 -4.07 -4.33 -23.15
C ILE A 46 -2.59 -4.76 -23.25
N ASP A 47 -2.31 -5.88 -23.90
CA ASP A 47 -0.97 -6.40 -24.12
C ASP A 47 -0.10 -5.51 -25.04
N LYS A 48 -0.71 -4.62 -25.80
CA LYS A 48 -0.04 -3.66 -26.70
C LYS A 48 0.27 -2.32 -26.02
N LEU A 49 -0.32 -2.07 -24.83
CA LEU A 49 -0.21 -0.80 -24.13
C LEU A 49 0.97 -0.82 -23.15
N SER A 50 1.59 0.35 -22.96
CA SER A 50 2.56 0.56 -21.88
C SER A 50 1.89 0.57 -20.50
N PHE A 51 2.68 0.42 -19.44
CA PHE A 51 2.19 0.52 -18.07
C PHE A 51 1.46 1.86 -17.81
N GLN A 52 2.03 2.96 -18.29
CA GLN A 52 1.46 4.29 -18.14
C GLN A 52 0.14 4.46 -18.90
N GLU A 53 0.03 3.94 -20.12
CA GLU A 53 -1.22 3.95 -20.91
C GLU A 53 -2.31 3.11 -20.23
N ILE A 54 -1.97 1.93 -19.74
CA ILE A 54 -2.88 1.08 -18.96
C ILE A 54 -3.39 1.81 -17.73
N ALA A 55 -2.47 2.35 -16.94
CA ALA A 55 -2.80 3.07 -15.71
C ALA A 55 -3.64 4.32 -15.96
N TYR A 56 -3.41 5.03 -17.06
CA TYR A 56 -4.23 6.18 -17.42
C TYR A 56 -5.69 5.79 -17.71
N ASN A 57 -5.91 4.70 -18.46
CA ASN A 57 -7.25 4.17 -18.69
C ASN A 57 -7.97 3.80 -17.38
N VAL A 58 -7.25 3.14 -16.47
CA VAL A 58 -7.80 2.78 -15.15
C VAL A 58 -8.08 4.04 -14.31
N ALA A 59 -7.16 5.00 -14.31
CA ALA A 59 -7.31 6.25 -13.57
C ALA A 59 -8.50 7.07 -14.05
N GLN A 60 -8.76 7.10 -15.35
CA GLN A 60 -9.93 7.80 -15.93
C GLN A 60 -11.26 7.25 -15.37
N ALA A 61 -11.34 5.95 -15.10
CA ALA A 61 -12.56 5.34 -14.56
C ALA A 61 -12.89 5.84 -13.14
N PHE A 62 -11.88 6.23 -12.36
CA PHE A 62 -12.06 6.75 -10.99
C PHE A 62 -12.03 8.28 -10.93
N PHE A 63 -11.11 8.90 -11.65
CA PHE A 63 -10.75 10.31 -11.48
C PHE A 63 -11.11 11.21 -12.67
N GLY A 64 -11.46 10.63 -13.82
CA GLY A 64 -11.62 11.38 -15.07
C GLY A 64 -12.78 12.37 -15.10
N LYS A 65 -13.72 12.29 -14.15
CA LYS A 65 -14.80 13.27 -14.01
C LYS A 65 -14.45 14.48 -13.14
N ASP A 66 -13.39 14.36 -12.35
CA ASP A 66 -13.03 15.31 -11.31
C ASP A 66 -11.67 15.98 -11.59
N VAL A 67 -10.88 15.40 -12.49
CA VAL A 67 -9.55 15.88 -12.87
C VAL A 67 -9.48 16.04 -14.38
N GLU A 68 -8.97 17.19 -14.83
CA GLU A 68 -8.79 17.48 -16.26
C GLU A 68 -7.93 16.41 -16.94
N PRO A 69 -8.28 15.96 -18.17
CA PRO A 69 -7.61 14.83 -18.83
C PRO A 69 -6.09 14.97 -18.91
N GLU A 70 -5.58 16.12 -19.31
CA GLU A 70 -4.13 16.36 -19.44
C GLU A 70 -3.44 16.37 -18.06
N ALA A 71 -4.10 16.92 -17.03
CA ALA A 71 -3.60 16.90 -15.66
C ALA A 71 -3.55 15.47 -15.12
N LEU A 72 -4.61 14.69 -15.34
CA LEU A 72 -4.66 13.29 -14.90
C LEU A 72 -3.60 12.45 -15.60
N LYS A 73 -3.42 12.64 -16.91
CA LYS A 73 -2.36 11.99 -17.68
C LYS A 73 -0.99 12.30 -17.11
N LYS A 74 -0.72 13.58 -16.85
CA LYS A 74 0.55 14.00 -16.24
C LYS A 74 0.75 13.36 -14.86
N ILE A 75 -0.26 13.35 -14.01
CA ILE A 75 -0.19 12.73 -12.67
C ILE A 75 0.18 11.25 -12.80
N VAL A 76 -0.47 10.50 -13.68
CA VAL A 76 -0.21 9.08 -13.89
C VAL A 76 1.20 8.83 -14.43
N TYR A 77 1.61 9.55 -15.48
CA TYR A 77 2.91 9.36 -16.11
C TYR A 77 4.07 9.74 -15.19
N ASP A 78 3.95 10.84 -14.45
CA ASP A 78 4.94 11.24 -13.44
C ASP A 78 5.00 10.25 -12.26
N THR A 79 3.88 9.63 -11.93
CA THR A 79 3.82 8.60 -10.87
C THR A 79 4.57 7.34 -11.29
N LEU A 80 4.34 6.87 -12.52
CA LEU A 80 4.86 5.61 -13.05
C LEU A 80 6.14 5.84 -13.87
N ALA A 81 7.16 6.42 -13.23
CA ALA A 81 8.48 6.62 -13.84
C ALA A 81 9.39 5.38 -13.74
N PHE A 82 8.85 4.22 -13.34
CA PHE A 82 9.55 2.95 -13.13
C PHE A 82 8.61 1.80 -13.47
N ASP A 83 9.19 0.63 -13.71
CA ASP A 83 8.47 -0.57 -14.12
C ASP A 83 7.97 -1.40 -12.93
N SER A 84 7.06 -2.32 -13.20
CA SER A 84 6.54 -3.35 -12.26
C SER A 84 6.45 -4.69 -13.00
N PRO A 85 7.60 -5.31 -13.33
CA PRO A 85 7.62 -6.50 -14.15
C PRO A 85 7.09 -7.73 -13.41
N ILE A 86 6.54 -8.69 -14.17
CA ILE A 86 6.40 -10.05 -13.69
C ILE A 86 7.67 -10.85 -14.04
N VAL A 87 8.12 -11.68 -13.12
CA VAL A 87 9.28 -12.54 -13.27
C VAL A 87 8.87 -13.98 -12.95
N GLU A 88 9.10 -14.91 -13.87
CA GLU A 88 8.87 -16.31 -13.59
C GLU A 88 9.91 -16.80 -12.58
N VAL A 89 9.45 -17.22 -11.41
CA VAL A 89 10.31 -17.75 -10.33
C VAL A 89 10.45 -19.26 -10.48
N GLU A 90 9.36 -19.92 -10.74
CA GLU A 90 9.29 -21.32 -11.13
C GLU A 90 8.08 -21.57 -12.03
N PRO A 91 7.95 -22.72 -12.71
CA PRO A 91 6.86 -22.96 -13.65
C PRO A 91 5.48 -22.59 -13.05
N ASN A 92 4.75 -21.69 -13.73
CA ASN A 92 3.44 -21.18 -13.35
C ASN A 92 3.38 -20.30 -12.09
N ILE A 93 4.51 -19.93 -11.50
CA ILE A 93 4.59 -19.00 -10.37
C ILE A 93 5.42 -17.78 -10.74
N TYR A 94 4.78 -16.62 -10.72
CA TYR A 94 5.36 -15.35 -11.13
C TYR A 94 5.43 -14.38 -9.93
N SER A 95 6.56 -13.74 -9.78
CA SER A 95 6.72 -12.57 -8.91
C SER A 95 6.28 -11.32 -9.66
N LEU A 96 5.34 -10.56 -9.10
CA LEU A 96 5.07 -9.19 -9.52
C LEU A 96 5.98 -8.28 -8.69
N GLU A 97 7.06 -7.82 -9.30
CA GLU A 97 8.07 -7.01 -8.62
C GLU A 97 7.60 -5.55 -8.49
N LEU A 98 7.18 -5.17 -7.30
CA LEU A 98 6.62 -3.87 -6.96
C LEU A 98 7.64 -2.94 -6.28
N PHE A 99 8.92 -3.25 -6.39
CA PHE A 99 10.01 -2.59 -5.63
C PHE A 99 10.99 -1.79 -6.51
N HIS A 100 10.61 -1.41 -7.72
CA HIS A 100 11.48 -0.65 -8.64
C HIS A 100 11.33 0.87 -8.52
N GLY A 101 10.46 1.34 -7.64
CA GLY A 101 10.27 2.76 -7.35
C GLY A 101 11.37 3.37 -6.48
N PRO A 102 11.25 4.68 -6.17
CA PRO A 102 12.30 5.43 -5.45
C PRO A 102 12.68 4.85 -4.09
N THR A 103 11.73 4.28 -3.34
CA THR A 103 11.97 3.73 -2.00
C THR A 103 11.99 2.20 -1.97
N LEU A 104 11.94 1.57 -3.13
CA LEU A 104 12.01 0.11 -3.28
C LEU A 104 10.88 -0.64 -2.56
N ALA A 105 9.67 -0.08 -2.58
CA ALA A 105 8.46 -0.70 -2.06
C ALA A 105 7.23 -0.37 -2.94
N PHE A 106 6.22 -1.24 -2.92
CA PHE A 106 4.99 -1.05 -3.70
C PHE A 106 4.25 0.25 -3.38
N LYS A 107 4.47 0.77 -2.18
CA LYS A 107 3.81 1.98 -1.67
C LYS A 107 4.20 3.26 -2.43
N ASP A 108 5.27 3.21 -3.20
CA ASP A 108 5.73 4.34 -4.02
C ASP A 108 4.66 4.84 -4.98
N VAL A 109 3.95 3.95 -5.66
CA VAL A 109 2.91 4.36 -6.64
C VAL A 109 1.78 5.12 -5.96
N GLY A 110 1.22 4.58 -4.88
CA GLY A 110 0.13 5.25 -4.15
C GLY A 110 0.56 6.58 -3.53
N ALA A 111 1.76 6.65 -2.97
CA ALA A 111 2.28 7.88 -2.37
C ALA A 111 2.55 8.98 -3.41
N ARG A 112 3.20 8.63 -4.51
CA ARG A 112 3.49 9.55 -5.62
C ARG A 112 2.22 10.05 -6.29
N PHE A 113 1.26 9.17 -6.51
CA PHE A 113 -0.04 9.53 -7.09
C PHE A 113 -0.81 10.49 -6.17
N MET A 114 -0.93 10.16 -4.89
CA MET A 114 -1.61 11.01 -3.91
C MET A 114 -0.96 12.40 -3.81
N ALA A 115 0.37 12.47 -3.77
CA ALA A 115 1.09 13.74 -3.67
C ALA A 115 0.74 14.68 -4.85
N ARG A 116 0.71 14.14 -6.07
CA ARG A 116 0.41 14.88 -7.28
C ARG A 116 -1.05 15.28 -7.38
N LEU A 117 -1.95 14.38 -7.01
CA LEU A 117 -3.39 14.65 -7.00
C LEU A 117 -3.74 15.71 -5.93
N LEU A 118 -3.16 15.59 -4.73
CA LEU A 118 -3.36 16.57 -3.67
C LEU A 118 -2.83 17.95 -4.07
N GLN A 119 -1.65 18.02 -4.69
CA GLN A 119 -1.09 19.26 -5.21
C GLN A 119 -2.00 19.89 -6.29
N TYR A 120 -2.59 19.07 -7.16
CA TYR A 120 -3.55 19.54 -8.17
C TYR A 120 -4.73 20.25 -7.51
N PHE A 121 -5.32 19.67 -6.47
CA PHE A 121 -6.44 20.28 -5.75
C PHE A 121 -6.03 21.53 -4.97
N ILE A 122 -4.89 21.52 -4.29
CA ILE A 122 -4.39 22.69 -3.55
C ILE A 122 -4.19 23.89 -4.48
N ARG A 123 -3.66 23.67 -5.68
CA ARG A 123 -3.48 24.75 -6.68
C ARG A 123 -4.80 25.35 -7.17
N GLN A 124 -5.88 24.60 -7.14
CA GLN A 124 -7.22 25.11 -7.50
C GLN A 124 -7.88 25.93 -6.38
N GLU A 125 -7.63 25.58 -5.12
CA GLU A 125 -8.27 26.25 -3.98
C GLU A 125 -7.54 27.51 -3.49
N GLY A 126 -6.28 27.68 -3.81
CA GLY A 126 -5.45 28.75 -3.29
C GLY A 126 -4.54 28.31 -2.13
N LYS A 127 -3.93 29.23 -1.42
CA LYS A 127 -2.65 29.11 -0.70
C LYS A 127 -2.65 28.42 0.68
N GLU A 128 -3.63 27.64 1.08
CA GLU A 128 -3.55 26.97 2.39
C GLU A 128 -2.63 25.76 2.34
N GLN A 129 -1.66 25.74 3.25
CA GLN A 129 -0.80 24.57 3.44
C GLN A 129 -1.60 23.40 3.97
N VAL A 130 -1.41 22.24 3.37
CA VAL A 130 -1.95 20.96 3.87
C VAL A 130 -0.86 20.20 4.62
N ASN A 131 -1.18 19.75 5.81
CA ASN A 131 -0.28 19.00 6.67
C ASN A 131 -0.66 17.52 6.64
N VAL A 132 0.25 16.70 6.12
CA VAL A 132 0.07 15.26 6.00
C VAL A 132 0.64 14.58 7.24
N LEU A 133 -0.19 13.86 7.96
CA LEU A 133 0.25 13.01 9.06
C LEU A 133 0.32 11.55 8.60
N VAL A 134 1.40 10.87 8.88
CA VAL A 134 1.57 9.46 8.58
C VAL A 134 2.24 8.72 9.72
N ALA A 135 1.60 7.67 10.23
CA ALA A 135 2.23 6.71 11.13
C ALA A 135 2.85 5.58 10.31
N THR A 136 4.06 5.16 10.65
CA THR A 136 4.77 4.15 9.87
C THR A 136 5.52 3.14 10.75
N SER A 137 5.59 1.90 10.23
CA SER A 137 6.53 0.87 10.68
C SER A 137 7.76 0.76 9.76
N GLY A 138 7.89 1.66 8.75
CA GLY A 138 9.02 1.75 7.84
C GLY A 138 8.63 2.15 6.42
N ASP A 139 8.11 1.23 5.61
CA ASP A 139 7.89 1.44 4.16
C ASP A 139 6.86 2.52 3.81
N THR A 140 5.79 2.64 4.59
CA THR A 140 4.78 3.67 4.36
C THR A 140 5.39 5.06 4.53
N GLY A 141 6.11 5.30 5.61
CA GLY A 141 6.79 6.57 5.86
C GLY A 141 7.84 6.89 4.81
N SER A 142 8.62 5.89 4.39
CA SER A 142 9.60 6.01 3.31
C SER A 142 8.95 6.47 2.01
N ALA A 143 7.90 5.79 1.58
CA ALA A 143 7.20 6.09 0.33
C ALA A 143 6.50 7.46 0.38
N VAL A 144 5.84 7.79 1.49
CA VAL A 144 5.15 9.08 1.66
C VAL A 144 6.16 10.22 1.68
N ALA A 145 7.20 10.13 2.50
CA ALA A 145 8.22 11.17 2.58
C ALA A 145 8.86 11.45 1.22
N ASN A 146 9.24 10.40 0.48
CA ASN A 146 9.83 10.57 -0.85
C ASN A 146 8.82 11.03 -1.90
N GLY A 147 7.60 10.52 -1.88
CA GLY A 147 6.54 10.91 -2.83
C GLY A 147 6.10 12.37 -2.71
N PHE A 148 6.16 12.92 -1.49
CA PHE A 148 5.77 14.29 -1.18
C PHE A 148 6.94 15.26 -1.07
N LEU A 149 8.19 14.79 -1.18
CA LEU A 149 9.36 15.62 -1.05
C LEU A 149 9.35 16.77 -2.07
N GLY A 150 9.48 18.00 -1.59
CA GLY A 150 9.52 19.21 -2.42
C GLY A 150 8.19 19.57 -3.09
N VAL A 151 7.07 18.97 -2.68
CA VAL A 151 5.74 19.30 -3.21
C VAL A 151 5.23 20.58 -2.53
N ASP A 152 5.04 21.64 -3.33
CA ASP A 152 4.58 22.94 -2.85
C ASP A 152 3.21 22.85 -2.17
N GLY A 153 3.06 23.55 -1.06
CA GLY A 153 1.81 23.65 -0.32
C GLY A 153 1.54 22.44 0.58
N ILE A 154 2.48 21.51 0.69
CA ILE A 154 2.34 20.32 1.54
C ILE A 154 3.51 20.20 2.50
N HIS A 155 3.21 19.97 3.78
CA HIS A 155 4.20 19.54 4.79
C HIS A 155 3.84 18.16 5.30
N VAL A 156 4.84 17.30 5.51
CA VAL A 156 4.64 15.90 5.92
C VAL A 156 5.30 15.66 7.27
N TYR A 157 4.53 15.11 8.21
CA TYR A 157 5.01 14.63 9.51
C TYR A 157 4.95 13.11 9.53
N VAL A 158 6.13 12.47 9.63
CA VAL A 158 6.28 11.01 9.65
C VAL A 158 6.54 10.57 11.09
N LEU A 159 5.55 9.93 11.71
CA LEU A 159 5.66 9.39 13.06
C LEU A 159 6.09 7.93 13.00
N TYR A 160 7.17 7.59 13.69
CA TYR A 160 7.70 6.23 13.74
C TYR A 160 8.19 5.85 15.13
N PRO A 161 8.10 4.56 15.53
CA PRO A 161 8.49 4.11 16.84
C PRO A 161 10.01 4.03 16.98
N LYS A 162 10.57 4.64 18.02
CA LYS A 162 12.00 4.68 18.32
C LYS A 162 12.61 3.28 18.41
N GLY A 163 13.64 3.03 17.61
CA GLY A 163 14.37 1.77 17.61
C GLY A 163 13.60 0.54 17.11
N LYS A 164 12.40 0.71 16.51
CA LYS A 164 11.56 -0.38 16.00
C LYS A 164 11.50 -0.45 14.46
N VAL A 165 12.12 0.49 13.79
CA VAL A 165 12.23 0.53 12.32
C VAL A 165 13.67 0.16 11.95
N SER A 166 13.87 -0.59 10.85
CA SER A 166 15.22 -0.90 10.41
C SER A 166 16.00 0.37 10.07
N LYS A 167 17.30 0.39 10.30
CA LYS A 167 18.14 1.56 10.00
C LYS A 167 18.07 1.98 8.53
N ILE A 168 17.90 1.01 7.65
CA ILE A 168 17.76 1.23 6.21
C ILE A 168 16.45 1.97 5.92
N GLN A 169 15.33 1.47 6.43
CA GLN A 169 14.03 2.13 6.25
C GLN A 169 13.99 3.51 6.92
N GLU A 170 14.53 3.63 8.13
CA GLU A 170 14.60 4.90 8.86
C GLU A 170 15.35 5.97 8.06
N SER A 171 16.46 5.62 7.43
CA SER A 171 17.24 6.55 6.61
C SER A 171 16.45 7.13 5.43
N GLN A 172 15.46 6.42 4.92
CA GLN A 172 14.67 6.85 3.77
C GLN A 172 13.72 8.01 4.06
N PHE A 173 13.43 8.33 5.31
CA PHE A 173 12.58 9.48 5.67
C PHE A 173 13.21 10.43 6.70
N THR A 174 14.28 10.03 7.40
CA THR A 174 14.94 10.90 8.37
C THR A 174 16.05 11.75 7.78
N THR A 175 16.45 11.53 6.54
CA THR A 175 17.58 12.22 5.89
C THR A 175 17.16 13.26 4.86
N LEU A 176 15.86 13.49 4.68
CA LEU A 176 15.32 14.29 3.58
C LEU A 176 15.25 15.79 3.89
N GLY A 177 14.80 16.17 5.08
CA GLY A 177 14.58 17.59 5.42
C GLY A 177 13.50 18.24 4.53
N GLN A 178 13.68 19.52 4.21
CA GLN A 178 12.74 20.32 3.41
C GLN A 178 11.33 20.34 4.04
N ASN A 179 10.31 19.92 3.29
CA ASN A 179 8.93 19.83 3.75
C ASN A 179 8.60 18.51 4.49
N ILE A 180 9.62 17.74 4.90
CA ILE A 180 9.46 16.48 5.62
C ILE A 180 10.02 16.61 7.03
N THR A 181 9.20 16.33 8.04
CA THR A 181 9.60 16.26 9.45
C THR A 181 9.41 14.83 9.96
N ALA A 182 10.49 14.17 10.32
CA ALA A 182 10.45 12.87 10.97
C ALA A 182 10.29 13.04 12.48
N ILE A 183 9.35 12.31 13.08
CA ILE A 183 9.03 12.36 14.52
C ILE A 183 9.27 10.97 15.10
N GLU A 184 10.29 10.88 15.94
CA GLU A 184 10.70 9.65 16.63
C GLU A 184 9.95 9.54 17.95
N VAL A 185 8.96 8.66 17.98
CA VAL A 185 8.07 8.47 19.14
C VAL A 185 8.64 7.45 20.10
N ASP A 186 8.75 7.80 21.37
CA ASP A 186 9.12 6.87 22.43
C ASP A 186 7.93 5.95 22.80
N GLY A 187 7.72 4.95 21.94
CA GLY A 187 6.58 4.04 22.00
C GLY A 187 6.66 2.94 20.97
N VAL A 188 5.50 2.40 20.62
CA VAL A 188 5.33 1.38 19.58
C VAL A 188 4.52 1.94 18.41
N PHE A 189 4.39 1.16 17.33
CA PHE A 189 3.65 1.61 16.14
C PHE A 189 2.20 2.01 16.44
N ASP A 190 1.53 1.27 17.33
CA ASP A 190 0.16 1.59 17.75
C ASP A 190 0.07 2.96 18.46
N ASP A 191 1.11 3.38 19.18
CA ASP A 191 1.19 4.74 19.74
C ASP A 191 1.27 5.80 18.65
N CYS A 192 2.07 5.56 17.61
CA CYS A 192 2.16 6.48 16.45
C CYS A 192 0.79 6.61 15.76
N GLN A 193 0.09 5.51 15.55
CA GLN A 193 -1.26 5.53 14.96
C GLN A 193 -2.26 6.25 15.86
N ARG A 194 -2.19 6.04 17.16
CA ARG A 194 -3.05 6.72 18.14
C ARG A 194 -2.83 8.22 18.12
N LEU A 195 -1.59 8.69 18.10
CA LEU A 195 -1.27 10.12 18.01
C LEU A 195 -1.86 10.75 16.74
N VAL A 196 -1.70 10.10 15.60
CA VAL A 196 -2.29 10.56 14.32
C VAL A 196 -3.82 10.60 14.40
N LYS A 197 -4.46 9.55 14.88
CA LYS A 197 -5.92 9.51 15.06
C LYS A 197 -6.41 10.59 16.04
N SER A 198 -5.69 10.81 17.14
CA SER A 198 -6.02 11.85 18.12
C SER A 198 -5.94 13.25 17.51
N ALA A 199 -4.96 13.51 16.65
CA ALA A 199 -4.84 14.79 15.95
C ALA A 199 -6.05 15.10 15.05
N PHE A 200 -6.58 14.08 14.35
CA PHE A 200 -7.79 14.23 13.54
C PHE A 200 -9.08 14.42 14.36
N MET A 201 -9.04 14.07 15.63
CA MET A 201 -10.19 14.19 16.55
C MET A 201 -10.14 15.45 17.41
N ASP A 202 -9.05 16.20 17.34
CA ASP A 202 -8.87 17.42 18.13
C ASP A 202 -9.35 18.63 17.35
N ASP A 203 -10.47 19.21 17.76
CA ASP A 203 -11.11 20.32 17.07
C ASP A 203 -10.22 21.56 17.01
N GLU A 204 -9.49 21.88 18.09
CA GLU A 204 -8.60 23.04 18.14
C GLU A 204 -7.47 22.90 17.12
N LEU A 205 -6.84 21.72 17.05
CA LEU A 205 -5.78 21.45 16.08
C LEU A 205 -6.31 21.47 14.64
N CYS A 206 -7.48 20.89 14.39
CA CYS A 206 -8.12 20.89 13.07
C CYS A 206 -8.56 22.29 12.61
N HIS A 207 -8.81 23.23 13.54
CA HIS A 207 -9.03 24.63 13.20
C HIS A 207 -7.71 25.39 12.98
N HIS A 208 -6.65 24.98 13.66
CA HIS A 208 -5.33 25.62 13.53
C HIS A 208 -4.63 25.27 12.23
N MET A 209 -4.71 24.00 11.78
CA MET A 209 -4.05 23.53 10.57
C MET A 209 -4.91 22.52 9.80
N LYS A 210 -4.81 22.58 8.46
CA LYS A 210 -5.49 21.63 7.58
C LYS A 210 -4.74 20.29 7.59
N LEU A 211 -5.37 19.27 8.13
CA LEU A 211 -4.78 17.93 8.28
C LEU A 211 -5.34 16.93 7.28
N THR A 212 -4.48 16.07 6.75
CA THR A 212 -4.87 14.86 6.00
C THR A 212 -3.97 13.68 6.35
N SER A 213 -4.45 12.47 6.08
CA SER A 213 -3.69 11.24 6.27
C SER A 213 -3.19 10.69 4.95
N ALA A 214 -1.92 10.30 4.90
CA ALA A 214 -1.36 9.57 3.76
C ALA A 214 -1.25 8.06 4.00
N ASN A 215 -1.90 7.50 5.00
CA ASN A 215 -2.01 6.06 5.18
C ASN A 215 -2.97 5.44 4.15
N SER A 216 -3.01 4.11 4.07
CA SER A 216 -3.81 3.35 3.09
C SER A 216 -5.34 3.53 3.20
N ILE A 217 -5.81 4.21 4.24
CA ILE A 217 -7.21 4.62 4.39
C ILE A 217 -7.63 5.67 3.36
N ASN A 218 -6.71 6.48 2.86
CA ASN A 218 -7.00 7.52 1.86
C ASN A 218 -7.22 6.89 0.47
N VAL A 219 -8.31 7.28 -0.20
CA VAL A 219 -8.66 6.75 -1.54
C VAL A 219 -7.58 7.00 -2.58
N ALA A 220 -6.85 8.12 -2.50
CA ALA A 220 -5.75 8.44 -3.40
C ALA A 220 -4.52 7.55 -3.19
N ARG A 221 -4.43 6.86 -2.05
CA ARG A 221 -3.37 5.93 -1.75
C ARG A 221 -3.66 4.50 -2.22
N PHE A 222 -4.90 4.01 -2.06
CA PHE A 222 -5.19 2.62 -2.38
C PHE A 222 -5.68 2.42 -3.82
N LEU A 223 -6.51 3.30 -4.39
CA LEU A 223 -7.03 3.12 -5.75
C LEU A 223 -5.93 2.96 -6.81
N PRO A 224 -4.83 3.76 -6.82
CA PRO A 224 -3.77 3.60 -7.81
C PRO A 224 -3.05 2.25 -7.76
N GLN A 225 -3.16 1.51 -6.67
CA GLN A 225 -2.56 0.18 -6.57
C GLN A 225 -3.24 -0.83 -7.51
N ALA A 226 -4.45 -0.54 -8.00
CA ALA A 226 -5.08 -1.33 -9.05
C ALA A 226 -4.25 -1.37 -10.35
N PHE A 227 -3.47 -0.33 -10.64
CA PHE A 227 -2.64 -0.25 -11.84
C PHE A 227 -1.72 -1.45 -12.00
N TYR A 228 -1.13 -1.94 -10.91
CA TYR A 228 -0.24 -3.10 -10.92
C TYR A 228 -0.90 -4.34 -11.53
N TYR A 229 -2.17 -4.58 -11.19
CA TYR A 229 -2.87 -5.81 -11.55
C TYR A 229 -3.36 -5.80 -12.98
N PHE A 230 -3.71 -4.63 -13.51
CA PHE A 230 -3.97 -4.48 -14.95
C PHE A 230 -2.69 -4.69 -15.76
N TYR A 231 -1.57 -4.16 -15.27
CA TYR A 231 -0.28 -4.35 -15.93
C TYR A 231 0.23 -5.80 -15.82
N ALA A 232 0.02 -6.45 -14.67
CA ALA A 232 0.33 -7.87 -14.52
C ALA A 232 -0.47 -8.72 -15.53
N TYR A 233 -1.77 -8.44 -15.69
CA TYR A 233 -2.59 -9.11 -16.69
C TYR A 233 -2.08 -8.89 -18.11
N ALA A 234 -1.70 -7.67 -18.47
CA ALA A 234 -1.13 -7.37 -19.78
C ALA A 234 0.15 -8.18 -20.04
N GLN A 235 1.00 -8.31 -19.03
CA GLN A 235 2.24 -9.08 -19.13
C GLN A 235 1.96 -10.58 -19.24
N LEU A 236 1.01 -11.12 -18.47
CA LEU A 236 0.58 -12.51 -18.62
C LEU A 236 0.02 -12.79 -20.00
N LYS A 237 -0.76 -11.86 -20.57
CA LYS A 237 -1.32 -11.99 -21.93
C LYS A 237 -0.23 -12.03 -22.99
N ARG A 238 0.84 -11.23 -22.85
CA ARG A 238 2.01 -11.29 -23.73
C ARG A 238 2.70 -12.65 -23.72
N LEU A 239 2.59 -13.38 -22.60
CA LEU A 239 3.15 -14.72 -22.43
C LEU A 239 2.17 -15.85 -22.78
N GLY A 240 0.91 -15.53 -23.14
CA GLY A 240 -0.16 -16.52 -23.35
C GLY A 240 -0.57 -17.23 -22.05
N LYS A 241 -0.50 -16.55 -20.91
CA LYS A 241 -0.75 -17.08 -19.55
C LYS A 241 -1.89 -16.33 -18.83
N GLU A 242 -2.71 -15.60 -19.56
CA GLU A 242 -3.78 -14.75 -19.05
C GLU A 242 -5.01 -15.50 -18.54
N ASN A 243 -5.12 -16.81 -18.86
CA ASN A 243 -6.26 -17.63 -18.43
C ASN A 243 -5.99 -18.31 -17.09
N ASP A 244 -7.03 -18.46 -16.29
CA ASP A 244 -6.98 -19.17 -15.00
C ASP A 244 -5.87 -18.69 -14.05
N TYR A 245 -5.59 -17.39 -14.04
CA TYR A 245 -4.57 -16.84 -13.16
C TYR A 245 -5.13 -16.45 -11.79
N VAL A 246 -4.30 -16.65 -10.78
CA VAL A 246 -4.58 -16.40 -9.37
C VAL A 246 -3.66 -15.28 -8.90
N ILE A 247 -4.21 -14.31 -8.18
CA ILE A 247 -3.43 -13.23 -7.55
C ILE A 247 -3.28 -13.54 -6.07
N CYS A 248 -2.04 -13.60 -5.60
CA CYS A 248 -1.70 -13.74 -4.18
C CYS A 248 -1.05 -12.45 -3.68
N VAL A 249 -1.62 -11.86 -2.63
CA VAL A 249 -1.14 -10.59 -2.09
C VAL A 249 -0.71 -10.77 -0.63
N PRO A 250 0.56 -10.51 -0.30
CA PRO A 250 0.98 -10.32 1.08
C PRO A 250 0.22 -9.15 1.69
N SER A 251 -0.54 -9.38 2.74
CA SER A 251 -1.56 -8.44 3.20
C SER A 251 -1.41 -8.11 4.68
N GLY A 252 -1.14 -6.84 4.99
CA GLY A 252 -1.20 -6.28 6.33
C GLY A 252 -2.48 -5.47 6.51
N ASN A 253 -2.54 -4.28 5.95
CA ASN A 253 -3.70 -3.39 6.01
C ASN A 253 -4.76 -3.65 4.91
N PHE A 254 -4.52 -4.62 4.05
CA PHE A 254 -5.43 -5.08 2.99
C PHE A 254 -5.76 -4.04 1.90
N GLY A 255 -5.05 -2.93 1.84
CA GLY A 255 -5.24 -1.93 0.77
C GLY A 255 -4.87 -2.46 -0.60
N ASN A 256 -3.76 -3.17 -0.72
CA ASN A 256 -3.27 -3.72 -1.98
C ASN A 256 -4.23 -4.77 -2.57
N ILE A 257 -4.63 -5.77 -1.80
CA ILE A 257 -5.58 -6.79 -2.27
C ILE A 257 -6.97 -6.19 -2.56
N THR A 258 -7.40 -5.18 -1.81
CA THR A 258 -8.64 -4.45 -2.10
C THR A 258 -8.58 -3.80 -3.48
N ALA A 259 -7.45 -3.18 -3.84
CA ALA A 259 -7.25 -2.62 -5.18
C ALA A 259 -7.27 -3.70 -6.27
N ALA A 260 -6.72 -4.87 -6.01
CA ALA A 260 -6.80 -6.01 -6.93
C ALA A 260 -8.25 -6.49 -7.15
N ILE A 261 -9.05 -6.55 -6.07
CA ILE A 261 -10.48 -6.89 -6.13
C ILE A 261 -11.25 -5.83 -6.93
N PHE A 262 -10.93 -4.56 -6.77
CA PHE A 262 -11.49 -3.49 -7.60
C PHE A 262 -11.18 -3.72 -9.08
N GLY A 263 -9.95 -4.14 -9.40
CA GLY A 263 -9.57 -4.53 -10.77
C GLY A 263 -10.48 -5.63 -11.33
N GLN A 264 -10.77 -6.66 -10.55
CA GLN A 264 -11.72 -7.71 -10.95
C GLN A 264 -13.13 -7.15 -11.19
N LYS A 265 -13.62 -6.27 -10.33
CA LYS A 265 -14.91 -5.59 -10.53
C LYS A 265 -14.93 -4.71 -11.78
N MET A 266 -13.78 -4.16 -12.16
CA MET A 266 -13.61 -3.38 -13.40
C MET A 266 -13.48 -4.23 -14.67
N GLY A 267 -13.38 -5.55 -14.54
CA GLY A 267 -13.36 -6.49 -15.67
C GLY A 267 -12.12 -7.36 -15.80
N LEU A 268 -11.09 -7.22 -14.94
CA LEU A 268 -9.96 -8.15 -14.93
C LEU A 268 -10.44 -9.58 -14.69
N PRO A 269 -10.06 -10.55 -15.53
CA PRO A 269 -10.52 -11.94 -15.42
C PRO A 269 -9.71 -12.74 -14.39
N VAL A 270 -9.51 -12.17 -13.20
CA VAL A 270 -8.85 -12.87 -12.09
C VAL A 270 -9.73 -14.00 -11.62
N LYS A 271 -9.20 -15.22 -11.58
CA LYS A 271 -9.96 -16.39 -11.17
C LYS A 271 -10.30 -16.35 -9.68
N ARG A 272 -9.32 -16.07 -8.86
CA ARG A 272 -9.46 -15.95 -7.39
C ARG A 272 -8.26 -15.23 -6.79
N PHE A 273 -8.40 -14.86 -5.51
CA PHE A 273 -7.37 -14.22 -4.72
C PHE A 273 -6.90 -15.10 -3.57
N ILE A 274 -5.65 -14.90 -3.15
CA ILE A 274 -5.12 -15.45 -1.91
C ILE A 274 -4.58 -14.28 -1.08
N ALA A 275 -5.08 -14.11 0.12
CA ALA A 275 -4.54 -13.17 1.09
C ALA A 275 -3.50 -13.90 1.96
N ALA A 276 -2.22 -13.60 1.75
CA ALA A 276 -1.13 -14.19 2.53
C ALA A 276 -0.80 -13.30 3.73
N ASN A 277 -0.81 -13.87 4.93
CA ASN A 277 -0.52 -13.21 6.19
C ASN A 277 0.73 -13.79 6.85
N ASN A 278 1.34 -13.00 7.73
CA ASN A 278 2.23 -13.48 8.77
C ASN A 278 1.43 -14.01 9.97
N ALA A 279 2.01 -14.05 11.17
CA ALA A 279 1.31 -14.47 12.38
C ALA A 279 0.14 -13.55 12.82
N ASN A 280 -0.05 -12.41 12.16
CA ASN A 280 -1.21 -11.52 12.32
C ASN A 280 -2.31 -11.98 11.36
N ASP A 281 -3.11 -12.91 11.80
CA ASP A 281 -3.95 -13.79 11.00
C ASP A 281 -5.46 -13.50 11.12
N ILE A 282 -5.83 -12.27 11.41
CA ILE A 282 -7.22 -11.85 11.68
C ILE A 282 -8.13 -12.18 10.50
N VAL A 283 -7.74 -11.81 9.27
CA VAL A 283 -8.55 -12.08 8.08
C VAL A 283 -8.48 -13.55 7.70
N TYR A 284 -7.35 -14.22 7.89
CA TYR A 284 -7.27 -15.67 7.71
C TYR A 284 -8.32 -16.38 8.57
N LYS A 285 -8.40 -16.05 9.87
CA LYS A 285 -9.42 -16.59 10.78
C LYS A 285 -10.84 -16.24 10.35
N TYR A 286 -11.07 -15.00 9.89
CA TYR A 286 -12.37 -14.62 9.33
C TYR A 286 -12.76 -15.52 8.15
N LEU A 287 -11.83 -15.80 7.24
CA LEU A 287 -12.09 -16.66 6.09
C LEU A 287 -12.40 -18.12 6.49
N GLN A 288 -11.92 -18.57 7.65
CA GLN A 288 -12.22 -19.90 8.20
C GLN A 288 -13.54 -19.95 9.00
N THR A 289 -13.91 -18.88 9.66
CA THR A 289 -14.98 -18.89 10.70
C THR A 289 -16.16 -17.96 10.40
N GLY A 290 -16.00 -16.99 9.49
CA GLY A 290 -16.97 -15.92 9.27
C GLY A 290 -16.96 -14.84 10.38
N LYS A 291 -16.06 -14.93 11.35
CA LYS A 291 -15.97 -13.96 12.47
C LYS A 291 -14.73 -13.09 12.33
N TYR A 292 -14.94 -11.79 12.31
CA TYR A 292 -13.85 -10.81 12.28
C TYR A 292 -13.55 -10.33 13.72
N GLU A 293 -12.40 -10.74 14.23
CA GLU A 293 -12.00 -10.49 15.63
C GLU A 293 -10.61 -9.83 15.68
N PRO A 294 -10.55 -8.48 15.60
CA PRO A 294 -9.30 -7.75 15.75
C PRO A 294 -8.62 -8.02 17.10
N CYS A 295 -7.29 -8.03 17.09
CA CYS A 295 -6.50 -8.21 18.29
C CYS A 295 -5.21 -7.39 18.22
N ALA A 296 -4.46 -7.33 19.31
CA ALA A 296 -3.16 -6.66 19.32
C ALA A 296 -2.21 -7.32 18.29
N SER A 297 -1.46 -6.51 17.56
CA SER A 297 -0.49 -7.01 16.60
C SER A 297 0.68 -7.71 17.26
N LYS A 298 1.21 -8.72 16.57
CA LYS A 298 2.42 -9.46 16.95
C LYS A 298 3.58 -8.99 16.07
N GLN A 299 4.73 -8.77 16.68
CA GLN A 299 5.94 -8.43 15.93
C GLN A 299 6.48 -9.65 15.19
N THR A 300 6.78 -9.48 13.89
CA THR A 300 7.31 -10.53 13.00
C THR A 300 8.46 -10.01 12.14
N ILE A 301 9.13 -10.92 11.43
CA ILE A 301 10.15 -10.55 10.43
C ILE A 301 9.57 -9.92 9.17
N ALA A 302 8.27 -10.10 8.91
CA ALA A 302 7.53 -9.45 7.83
C ALA A 302 6.72 -8.28 8.39
N ASN A 303 7.42 -7.29 8.94
CA ASN A 303 6.88 -6.28 9.84
C ASN A 303 5.83 -5.33 9.23
N ALA A 304 5.81 -5.14 7.91
CA ALA A 304 4.79 -4.33 7.24
C ALA A 304 3.38 -4.97 7.29
N MET A 305 3.30 -6.24 7.65
CA MET A 305 2.05 -6.97 7.87
C MET A 305 1.73 -7.18 9.38
N ASP A 306 2.45 -6.51 10.29
CA ASP A 306 2.18 -6.54 11.74
C ASP A 306 0.99 -5.64 12.06
N VAL A 307 -0.19 -6.07 11.66
CA VAL A 307 -1.45 -5.33 11.76
C VAL A 307 -2.51 -6.21 12.42
N GLY A 308 -3.01 -5.76 13.57
CA GLY A 308 -4.02 -6.48 14.36
C GLY A 308 -5.47 -6.13 14.01
N ASP A 309 -5.68 -5.03 13.26
CA ASP A 309 -6.99 -4.56 12.79
C ASP A 309 -6.84 -3.95 11.38
N PRO A 310 -6.86 -4.78 10.33
CA PRO A 310 -6.69 -4.34 8.94
C PRO A 310 -7.75 -3.34 8.50
N SER A 311 -7.41 -2.06 8.39
CA SER A 311 -8.35 -0.97 8.10
C SER A 311 -9.12 -1.18 6.79
N ASN A 312 -8.47 -1.66 5.73
CA ASN A 312 -9.13 -1.84 4.43
C ASN A 312 -10.02 -3.09 4.35
N PHE A 313 -10.03 -3.93 5.38
CA PHE A 313 -11.01 -5.02 5.42
C PHE A 313 -12.44 -4.47 5.44
N ALA A 314 -12.66 -3.31 6.06
CA ALA A 314 -13.94 -2.61 6.00
C ALA A 314 -14.40 -2.33 4.56
N ARG A 315 -13.48 -2.01 3.64
CA ARG A 315 -13.80 -1.83 2.22
C ARG A 315 -14.18 -3.13 1.53
N ILE A 316 -13.47 -4.22 1.81
CA ILE A 316 -13.82 -5.55 1.28
C ILE A 316 -15.19 -5.97 1.80
N TYR A 317 -15.41 -5.84 3.10
CA TYR A 317 -16.67 -6.20 3.74
C TYR A 317 -17.85 -5.42 3.15
N ASP A 318 -17.70 -4.10 2.99
CA ASP A 318 -18.71 -3.23 2.40
C ASP A 318 -18.96 -3.55 0.91
N LEU A 319 -17.91 -3.81 0.13
CA LEU A 319 -17.99 -4.14 -1.30
C LEU A 319 -18.86 -5.39 -1.59
N PHE A 320 -18.93 -6.30 -0.65
CA PHE A 320 -19.73 -7.53 -0.72
C PHE A 320 -20.96 -7.50 0.20
N ASN A 321 -21.39 -6.32 0.64
CA ASN A 321 -22.54 -6.13 1.54
C ASN A 321 -22.49 -7.00 2.79
N GLY A 322 -21.29 -7.22 3.34
CA GLY A 322 -21.07 -8.04 4.52
C GLY A 322 -21.23 -9.54 4.31
N SER A 323 -21.36 -10.01 3.08
CA SER A 323 -21.55 -11.43 2.79
C SER A 323 -20.24 -12.22 2.89
N TYR A 324 -20.14 -13.02 3.94
CA TYR A 324 -19.04 -13.97 4.12
C TYR A 324 -18.93 -14.95 2.93
N GLU A 325 -20.07 -15.46 2.45
CA GLU A 325 -20.13 -16.41 1.35
C GLU A 325 -19.54 -15.82 0.06
N GLN A 326 -19.86 -14.56 -0.24
CA GLN A 326 -19.32 -13.90 -1.43
C GLN A 326 -17.82 -13.60 -1.30
N ILE A 327 -17.36 -13.20 -0.13
CA ILE A 327 -15.93 -12.93 0.12
C ILE A 327 -15.14 -14.24 0.04
N SER A 328 -15.57 -15.29 0.75
CA SER A 328 -14.89 -16.59 0.76
C SER A 328 -14.96 -17.34 -0.57
N ALA A 329 -15.93 -17.00 -1.44
CA ALA A 329 -16.02 -17.56 -2.78
C ALA A 329 -14.89 -17.06 -3.71
N ILE A 330 -14.36 -15.86 -3.49
CA ILE A 330 -13.32 -15.28 -4.35
C ILE A 330 -11.93 -15.24 -3.70
N MET A 331 -11.86 -15.38 -2.38
CA MET A 331 -10.62 -15.19 -1.65
C MET A 331 -10.41 -16.30 -0.63
N SER A 332 -9.24 -16.92 -0.68
CA SER A 332 -8.72 -17.80 0.37
C SER A 332 -7.61 -17.08 1.16
N GLY A 333 -7.22 -17.65 2.28
CA GLY A 333 -6.16 -17.11 3.13
C GLY A 333 -5.02 -18.10 3.32
N ALA A 334 -3.89 -17.55 3.76
CA ALA A 334 -2.74 -18.30 4.25
C ALA A 334 -2.08 -17.52 5.39
N THR A 335 -1.46 -18.21 6.33
CA THR A 335 -0.76 -17.60 7.47
C THR A 335 0.52 -18.38 7.76
N TYR A 336 1.60 -17.63 8.06
CA TYR A 336 2.94 -18.20 8.23
C TYR A 336 3.64 -17.61 9.46
N SER A 337 4.30 -18.48 10.23
CA SER A 337 5.20 -18.08 11.27
C SER A 337 6.54 -17.58 10.71
N ASP A 338 7.33 -16.89 11.52
CA ASP A 338 8.68 -16.46 11.13
C ASP A 338 9.55 -17.62 10.66
N GLU A 339 9.45 -18.79 11.29
CA GLU A 339 10.18 -19.98 10.89
C GLU A 339 9.76 -20.46 9.49
N GLN A 340 8.45 -20.50 9.21
CA GLN A 340 7.93 -20.88 7.90
C GLN A 340 8.36 -19.88 6.82
N ILE A 341 8.35 -18.57 7.13
CA ILE A 341 8.81 -17.52 6.22
C ILE A 341 10.30 -17.70 5.89
N ARG A 342 11.15 -17.95 6.89
CA ARG A 342 12.58 -18.23 6.66
C ARG A 342 12.79 -19.47 5.80
N LYS A 343 12.04 -20.54 6.03
CA LYS A 343 12.10 -21.77 5.23
C LYS A 343 11.70 -21.51 3.78
N ALA A 344 10.64 -20.72 3.55
CA ALA A 344 10.18 -20.38 2.20
C ALA A 344 11.23 -19.55 1.45
N MET A 345 11.83 -18.54 2.08
CA MET A 345 12.92 -17.74 1.49
C MET A 345 14.11 -18.65 1.10
N LYS A 346 14.53 -19.52 2.00
CA LYS A 346 15.65 -20.43 1.75
C LYS A 346 15.34 -21.41 0.62
N ALA A 347 14.19 -22.07 0.66
CA ALA A 347 13.78 -23.04 -0.35
C ALA A 347 13.69 -22.40 -1.75
N CYS A 348 13.11 -21.21 -1.86
CA CYS A 348 13.05 -20.48 -3.12
C CYS A 348 14.45 -20.16 -3.66
N HIS A 349 15.33 -19.62 -2.81
CA HIS A 349 16.69 -19.29 -3.21
C HIS A 349 17.49 -20.54 -3.63
N ASP A 350 17.41 -21.62 -2.85
CA ASP A 350 18.15 -22.86 -3.13
C ASP A 350 17.71 -23.54 -4.45
N THR A 351 16.43 -23.42 -4.79
CA THR A 351 15.86 -24.09 -5.98
C THR A 351 15.87 -23.23 -7.23
N THR A 352 15.71 -21.91 -7.11
CA THR A 352 15.50 -21.01 -8.25
C THR A 352 16.58 -19.91 -8.36
N GLY A 353 17.31 -19.63 -7.29
CA GLY A 353 18.20 -18.48 -7.19
C GLY A 353 17.49 -17.14 -6.95
N TYR A 354 16.16 -17.12 -6.93
CA TYR A 354 15.39 -15.90 -6.68
C TYR A 354 15.42 -15.54 -5.19
N ILE A 355 15.67 -14.27 -4.90
CA ILE A 355 15.75 -13.77 -3.53
C ILE A 355 14.42 -13.08 -3.20
N LEU A 356 13.67 -13.67 -2.26
CA LEU A 356 12.43 -13.12 -1.74
C LEU A 356 12.68 -12.18 -0.56
N ASP A 357 11.86 -11.14 -0.43
CA ASP A 357 11.69 -10.46 0.84
C ASP A 357 10.77 -11.28 1.77
N PRO A 358 10.73 -11.02 3.09
CA PRO A 358 9.90 -11.81 4.01
C PRO A 358 8.39 -11.76 3.68
N HIS A 359 7.89 -10.65 3.14
CA HIS A 359 6.48 -10.49 2.78
C HIS A 359 6.15 -11.30 1.52
N GLY A 360 6.96 -11.16 0.48
CA GLY A 360 6.81 -11.94 -0.77
C GLY A 360 6.94 -13.43 -0.52
N ALA A 361 7.74 -13.85 0.46
CA ALA A 361 7.86 -15.25 0.85
C ALA A 361 6.51 -15.85 1.30
N CYS A 362 5.67 -15.09 2.00
CA CYS A 362 4.31 -15.52 2.34
C CYS A 362 3.47 -15.74 1.08
N GLY A 363 3.56 -14.86 0.10
CA GLY A 363 2.82 -14.98 -1.16
C GLY A 363 3.31 -16.16 -2.01
N TYR A 364 4.61 -16.33 -2.11
CA TYR A 364 5.22 -17.45 -2.82
C TYR A 364 4.80 -18.81 -2.23
N GLU A 365 4.92 -18.97 -0.91
CA GLU A 365 4.54 -20.21 -0.23
C GLU A 365 3.05 -20.51 -0.37
N ALA A 366 2.19 -19.49 -0.25
CA ALA A 366 0.76 -19.64 -0.42
C ALA A 366 0.39 -20.13 -1.84
N LEU A 367 1.08 -19.66 -2.87
CA LEU A 367 0.89 -20.17 -4.23
C LEU A 367 1.36 -21.62 -4.35
N LYS A 368 2.51 -21.96 -3.76
CA LYS A 368 3.00 -23.36 -3.75
C LYS A 368 1.97 -24.32 -3.16
N GLU A 369 1.30 -23.91 -2.09
CA GLU A 369 0.34 -24.74 -1.38
C GLU A 369 -1.04 -24.80 -2.07
N GLN A 370 -1.47 -23.72 -2.74
CA GLN A 370 -2.86 -23.55 -3.14
C GLN A 370 -3.12 -23.57 -4.66
N LEU A 371 -2.10 -23.46 -5.51
CA LEU A 371 -2.33 -23.53 -6.95
C LEU A 371 -2.85 -24.91 -7.37
N GLN A 372 -3.87 -24.90 -8.22
CA GLN A 372 -4.44 -26.08 -8.81
C GLN A 372 -3.83 -26.35 -10.20
N PRO A 373 -3.89 -27.59 -10.71
CA PRO A 373 -3.44 -27.89 -12.06
C PRO A 373 -4.08 -26.98 -13.10
N GLY A 374 -3.27 -26.40 -13.97
CA GLY A 374 -3.71 -25.47 -15.02
C GLY A 374 -3.80 -24.00 -14.60
N GLU A 375 -3.67 -23.70 -13.32
CA GLU A 375 -3.62 -22.33 -12.83
C GLU A 375 -2.21 -21.71 -12.95
N HIS A 376 -2.17 -20.40 -13.12
CA HIS A 376 -0.96 -19.57 -13.05
C HIS A 376 -1.08 -18.65 -11.83
N GLY A 377 -0.05 -18.57 -11.00
CA GLY A 377 -0.06 -17.73 -9.81
C GLY A 377 0.86 -16.53 -9.96
N VAL A 378 0.36 -15.36 -9.55
CA VAL A 378 1.15 -14.14 -9.43
C VAL A 378 1.13 -13.70 -7.97
N PHE A 379 2.29 -13.63 -7.33
CA PHE A 379 2.40 -13.06 -5.99
C PHE A 379 3.07 -11.68 -6.02
N GLY A 380 2.64 -10.80 -5.12
CA GLY A 380 3.29 -9.50 -4.96
C GLY A 380 4.62 -9.61 -4.23
N GLU A 381 5.71 -9.19 -4.86
CA GLU A 381 6.98 -8.93 -4.19
C GLU A 381 7.01 -7.44 -3.83
N THR A 382 6.60 -7.15 -2.59
CA THR A 382 6.15 -5.82 -2.18
C THR A 382 7.27 -4.87 -1.75
N ALA A 383 8.46 -5.41 -1.49
CA ALA A 383 9.64 -4.64 -1.15
C ALA A 383 10.92 -5.34 -1.65
N HIS A 384 11.95 -4.57 -1.92
CA HIS A 384 13.25 -5.13 -2.29
C HIS A 384 13.87 -5.87 -1.08
N PRO A 385 14.41 -7.08 -1.26
CA PRO A 385 15.01 -7.87 -0.17
C PRO A 385 16.08 -7.14 0.65
N ALA A 386 16.85 -6.24 0.03
CA ALA A 386 17.87 -5.45 0.70
C ALA A 386 17.33 -4.53 1.81
N LYS A 387 16.05 -4.21 1.82
CA LYS A 387 15.41 -3.45 2.92
C LYS A 387 15.33 -4.27 4.22
N PHE A 388 15.41 -5.58 4.10
CA PHE A 388 15.41 -6.58 5.17
C PHE A 388 16.67 -7.42 5.16
N LYS A 389 17.80 -6.81 4.76
CA LYS A 389 19.07 -7.49 4.46
C LYS A 389 19.45 -8.54 5.50
N ASN A 390 19.49 -8.18 6.78
CA ASN A 390 19.92 -9.11 7.83
C ASN A 390 19.03 -10.37 7.90
N VAL A 391 17.70 -10.16 7.87
CA VAL A 391 16.72 -11.26 7.94
C VAL A 391 16.85 -12.17 6.71
N VAL A 392 17.00 -11.58 5.53
CA VAL A 392 17.11 -12.34 4.27
C VAL A 392 18.42 -13.11 4.22
N GLU A 393 19.56 -12.47 4.52
CA GLU A 393 20.88 -13.12 4.53
C GLU A 393 20.95 -14.28 5.55
N ASP A 394 20.40 -14.08 6.75
CA ASP A 394 20.31 -15.14 7.76
C ASP A 394 19.47 -16.33 7.27
N ALA A 395 18.41 -16.07 6.52
CA ALA A 395 17.54 -17.13 6.00
C ALA A 395 18.18 -17.91 4.84
N ILE A 396 18.77 -17.21 3.87
CA ILE A 396 19.28 -17.83 2.63
C ILE A 396 20.75 -18.24 2.69
N GLY A 397 21.52 -17.73 3.65
CA GLY A 397 22.94 -18.00 3.79
C GLY A 397 23.83 -17.40 2.70
N ALA A 398 23.36 -16.31 2.06
CA ALA A 398 24.07 -15.61 0.98
C ALA A 398 23.96 -14.10 1.15
N GLU A 399 24.95 -13.38 0.60
CA GLU A 399 24.96 -11.92 0.65
C GLU A 399 23.88 -11.30 -0.25
N VAL A 400 23.16 -10.30 0.27
CA VAL A 400 22.21 -9.50 -0.47
C VAL A 400 22.83 -8.13 -0.79
N GLN A 401 22.96 -7.82 -2.07
CA GLN A 401 23.51 -6.55 -2.51
C GLN A 401 22.53 -5.40 -2.22
N ILE A 402 23.03 -4.31 -1.68
CA ILE A 402 22.26 -3.09 -1.45
C ILE A 402 22.26 -2.28 -2.75
N PRO A 403 21.10 -2.02 -3.36
CA PRO A 403 21.02 -1.16 -4.54
C PRO A 403 21.59 0.23 -4.26
N GLU A 404 22.23 0.84 -5.24
CA GLU A 404 22.87 2.16 -5.12
C GLU A 404 21.89 3.23 -4.59
N ARG A 405 20.65 3.19 -5.08
CA ARG A 405 19.58 4.10 -4.64
C ARG A 405 19.31 4.00 -3.14
N LEU A 406 19.32 2.79 -2.59
CA LEU A 406 19.13 2.55 -1.16
C LEU A 406 20.35 2.95 -0.35
N ALA A 407 21.54 2.65 -0.85
CA ALA A 407 22.81 3.03 -0.24
C ALA A 407 22.95 4.57 -0.15
N ALA A 408 22.42 5.32 -1.10
CA ALA A 408 22.44 6.78 -1.08
C ALA A 408 21.70 7.36 0.14
N PHE A 409 20.55 6.81 0.52
CA PHE A 409 19.84 7.23 1.74
C PHE A 409 20.67 6.98 3.01
N MET A 410 21.38 5.87 3.06
CA MET A 410 22.18 5.50 4.23
C MET A 410 23.38 6.43 4.48
N LYS A 411 23.80 7.20 3.48
CA LYS A 411 24.88 8.20 3.60
C LYS A 411 24.39 9.54 4.16
N GLY A 412 23.09 9.76 4.22
CA GLY A 412 22.49 10.98 4.75
C GLY A 412 22.60 11.09 6.27
N THR A 413 22.41 12.31 6.79
CA THR A 413 22.39 12.57 8.22
C THR A 413 20.96 12.48 8.75
N LYS A 414 20.77 11.68 9.79
CA LYS A 414 19.48 11.55 10.47
C LYS A 414 19.05 12.88 11.08
N GLN A 415 17.85 13.32 10.74
CA GLN A 415 17.15 14.47 11.32
C GLN A 415 15.80 14.00 11.81
N SER A 416 15.56 14.05 13.11
CA SER A 416 14.28 13.68 13.70
C SER A 416 14.02 14.49 14.96
N VAL A 417 12.73 14.69 15.24
CA VAL A 417 12.23 15.29 16.47
C VAL A 417 11.88 14.16 17.43
N GLU A 418 12.51 14.13 18.60
CA GLU A 418 12.11 13.18 19.65
C GLU A 418 10.76 13.60 20.25
N MET A 419 9.86 12.63 20.44
CA MET A 419 8.50 12.85 20.91
C MET A 419 8.09 11.77 21.90
N SER A 420 7.42 12.18 22.98
CA SER A 420 6.75 11.25 23.86
C SER A 420 5.54 10.61 23.16
N LYS A 421 5.01 9.54 23.72
CA LYS A 421 3.77 8.93 23.22
C LYS A 421 2.49 9.66 23.71
N GLU A 422 2.63 10.75 24.45
CA GLU A 422 1.50 11.51 25.00
C GLU A 422 1.00 12.52 23.96
N PHE A 423 -0.32 12.56 23.75
CA PHE A 423 -0.92 13.41 22.74
C PHE A 423 -0.72 14.92 23.01
N ASP A 424 -0.73 15.33 24.26
CA ASP A 424 -0.56 16.74 24.62
C ASP A 424 0.80 17.30 24.14
N ASP A 425 1.87 16.50 24.22
CA ASP A 425 3.18 16.90 23.72
C ASP A 425 3.19 17.01 22.19
N PHE A 426 2.57 16.04 21.51
CA PHE A 426 2.45 16.06 20.05
C PHE A 426 1.57 17.22 19.56
N LYS A 427 0.44 17.47 20.23
CA LYS A 427 -0.41 18.64 19.94
C LYS A 427 0.34 19.93 20.14
N ALA A 428 1.04 20.08 21.28
CA ALA A 428 1.83 21.29 21.57
C ALA A 428 2.93 21.53 20.53
N PHE A 429 3.52 20.48 19.97
CA PHE A 429 4.47 20.57 18.87
C PHE A 429 3.80 21.08 17.60
N LEU A 430 2.69 20.47 17.18
CA LEU A 430 1.97 20.84 15.94
C LEU A 430 1.39 22.27 16.03
N MET A 431 0.92 22.71 17.20
CA MET A 431 0.38 24.07 17.40
C MET A 431 1.43 25.17 17.27
N LYS A 432 2.72 24.84 17.23
CA LYS A 432 3.85 25.79 17.03
C LYS A 432 4.31 25.87 15.59
N GLN A 433 3.78 25.03 14.71
CA GLN A 433 4.12 25.00 13.29
C GLN A 433 3.21 25.92 12.49
#